data_cd5ca5ad51ede84ad05cd9bc4d6a3933
#
_entry.id   cd5ca5ad51ede84ad05cd9bc4d6a3933
#
_cell.length_a   1.000
_cell.length_b   1.000
_cell.length_c   1.000
_cell.angle_alpha   90.00
_cell.angle_beta   90.00
_cell.angle_gamma   90.00
#
_symmetry.space_group_name_H-M   'P 1'
#
loop_
_entity.id
_entity.type
_entity.pdbx_description
1 polymer ?
#
loop_
_entity_poly.entity_id
_entity_poly.type
_entity_poly.pdbx_seq_one_letter_code
_entity_poly.pdbx_strand_id
1 'polypeptide(L)' 'MPDLLRAQRYRNEAKRLQEKAAQASAPHISRNLRDMARRYELLAESIELRAAE' A
#
# COMPACT_ATOMS: atom_id res chain seq x y z
N MET A 1 -8.34 -8.41 -15.59
CA MET A 1 -7.00 -8.98 -15.54
C MET A 1 -6.57 -9.21 -14.11
N PRO A 2 -6.08 -10.43 -13.78
CA PRO A 2 -5.73 -10.74 -12.39
C PRO A 2 -4.64 -9.84 -11.82
N ASP A 3 -3.70 -9.39 -12.66
CA ASP A 3 -2.61 -8.54 -12.18
C ASP A 3 -3.10 -7.16 -11.75
N LEU A 4 -3.98 -6.55 -12.52
CA LEU A 4 -4.53 -5.25 -12.16
C LEU A 4 -5.41 -5.34 -10.93
N LEU A 5 -6.13 -6.46 -10.77
CA LEU A 5 -6.92 -6.69 -9.57
C LEU A 5 -6.04 -6.81 -8.34
N ARG A 6 -4.90 -7.51 -8.47
CA ARG A 6 -3.93 -7.63 -7.39
C ARG A 6 -3.34 -6.28 -7.01
N ALA A 7 -2.99 -5.47 -8.03
CA ALA A 7 -2.47 -4.12 -7.79
C ALA A 7 -3.48 -3.28 -7.02
N GLN A 8 -4.75 -3.37 -7.39
CA GLN A 8 -5.81 -2.65 -6.71
C GLN A 8 -5.93 -3.07 -5.24
N ARG A 9 -5.83 -4.37 -4.98
CA ARG A 9 -5.87 -4.89 -3.60
C ARG A 9 -4.71 -4.34 -2.78
N TYR A 10 -3.51 -4.27 -3.36
CA TYR A 10 -2.35 -3.70 -2.68
C TYR A 10 -2.55 -2.22 -2.39
N ARG A 11 -3.13 -1.48 -3.34
CA ARG A 11 -3.40 -0.05 -3.12
C ARG A 11 -4.46 0.15 -2.03
N ASN A 12 -5.47 -0.69 -2.00
CA ASN A 12 -6.50 -0.63 -0.95
C ASN A 12 -5.89 -0.93 0.42
N GLU A 13 -5.00 -1.91 0.50
CA GLU A 13 -4.32 -2.24 1.75
C GLU A 13 -3.41 -1.09 2.21
N ALA A 14 -2.68 -0.48 1.27
CA ALA A 14 -1.84 0.67 1.57
C ALA A 14 -2.67 1.82 2.15
N LYS A 15 -3.82 2.08 1.54
CA LYS A 15 -4.71 3.13 2.00
C LYS A 15 -5.22 2.85 3.41
N ARG A 16 -5.59 1.60 3.68
CA ARG A 16 -6.05 1.19 5.01
C ARG A 16 -4.96 1.39 6.05
N LEU A 17 -3.71 1.04 5.70
CA LEU A 17 -2.58 1.21 6.61
C LEU A 17 -2.29 2.69 6.87
N GLN A 18 -2.44 3.54 5.85
CA GLN A 18 -2.27 4.98 6.03
C GLN A 18 -3.32 5.54 6.98
N GLU A 19 -4.55 5.08 6.87
CA GLU A 19 -5.62 5.50 7.78
C GLU A 19 -5.32 5.08 9.22
N LYS A 20 -4.84 3.85 9.39
CA LYS A 20 -4.42 3.38 10.71
C LYS A 20 -3.25 4.18 11.26
N ALA A 21 -2.30 4.54 10.40
CA ALA A 21 -1.16 5.36 10.80
C ALA A 21 -1.61 6.72 11.31
N ALA A 22 -2.60 7.31 10.65
CA ALA A 22 -3.13 8.60 11.07
C ALA A 22 -3.84 8.54 12.42
N GLN A 23 -4.36 7.37 12.79
CA GLN A 23 -5.07 7.17 14.05
C GLN A 23 -4.16 6.72 15.18
N ALA A 24 -2.95 6.26 14.85
CA ALA A 24 -2.02 5.76 15.85
C ALA A 24 -1.48 6.91 16.71
N SER A 25 -1.51 6.74 18.04
CA SER A 25 -1.02 7.75 18.95
C SER A 25 0.49 7.66 19.18
N ALA A 26 1.09 6.48 18.97
CA ALA A 26 2.51 6.28 19.16
C ALA A 26 3.27 6.57 17.86
N PRO A 27 4.26 7.48 17.86
CA PRO A 27 4.96 7.85 16.63
C PRO A 27 5.64 6.69 15.92
N HIS A 28 6.22 5.75 16.66
CA HIS A 28 6.92 4.62 16.04
C HIS A 28 5.94 3.65 15.37
N ILE A 29 4.74 3.51 15.92
CA ILE A 29 3.72 2.67 15.31
C ILE A 29 3.21 3.32 14.02
N SER A 30 2.96 4.63 14.06
CA SER A 30 2.54 5.37 12.89
C SER A 30 3.57 5.25 11.77
N ARG A 31 4.84 5.39 12.10
CA ARG A 31 5.93 5.26 11.13
C ARG A 31 5.98 3.86 10.51
N ASN A 32 5.85 2.82 11.33
CA ASN A 32 5.86 1.45 10.84
C ASN A 32 4.71 1.19 9.89
N LEU A 33 3.52 1.69 10.22
CA LEU A 33 2.36 1.53 9.36
C LEU A 33 2.53 2.25 8.03
N ARG A 34 3.13 3.44 8.03
CA ARG A 34 3.41 4.18 6.81
C ARG A 34 4.44 3.46 5.94
N ASP A 35 5.46 2.87 6.56
CA ASP A 35 6.45 2.09 5.82
C ASP A 35 5.81 0.88 5.15
N MET A 36 4.92 0.20 5.85
CA MET A 36 4.19 -0.93 5.28
C MET A 36 3.31 -0.47 4.12
N ALA A 37 2.61 0.64 4.29
CA ALA A 37 1.75 1.19 3.24
C ALA A 37 2.57 1.49 1.98
N ARG A 38 3.74 2.08 2.16
CA ARG A 38 4.61 2.39 1.03
C ARG A 38 5.06 1.13 0.29
N ARG A 39 5.35 0.05 1.02
CA ARG A 39 5.73 -1.21 0.38
C ARG A 39 4.61 -1.75 -0.50
N TYR A 40 3.37 -1.66 -0.02
CA TYR A 40 2.22 -2.10 -0.80
C TYR A 40 2.01 -1.20 -2.03
N GLU A 41 2.22 0.10 -1.89
CA GLU A 41 2.14 1.02 -3.02
C GLU A 41 3.18 0.68 -4.09
N LEU A 42 4.42 0.36 -3.68
CA LEU A 42 5.48 -0.01 -4.60
C LEU A 42 5.17 -1.34 -5.30
N LEU A 43 4.59 -2.30 -4.58
CA LEU A 43 4.17 -3.56 -5.17
C LEU A 43 3.08 -3.32 -6.21
N ALA A 44 2.11 -2.49 -5.90
CA ALA A 44 1.03 -2.18 -6.83
C ALA A 44 1.58 -1.48 -8.07
N GLU A 45 2.45 -0.51 -7.89
CA GLU A 45 3.07 0.21 -9.00
C GLU A 45 3.84 -0.74 -9.91
N SER A 46 4.61 -1.66 -9.32
CA SER A 46 5.37 -2.64 -10.08
C SER A 46 4.47 -3.50 -10.96
N ILE A 47 3.34 -3.94 -10.41
CA ILE A 47 2.38 -4.76 -11.16
C ILE A 47 1.75 -3.93 -12.28
N GLU A 48 1.38 -2.69 -11.99
CA GLU A 48 0.74 -1.81 -12.97
C GLU A 48 1.68 -1.51 -14.13
N LEU A 49 2.96 -1.32 -13.85
CA LEU A 49 3.94 -1.06 -14.90
C LEU A 49 4.13 -2.28 -15.81
N ARG A 50 4.14 -3.48 -15.24
CA ARG A 50 4.22 -4.71 -16.03
C ARG A 50 2.98 -4.89 -16.88
N ALA A 51 1.82 -4.59 -16.34
CA ALA A 51 0.57 -4.75 -17.08
C ALA A 51 0.48 -3.75 -18.23
N ALA A 52 1.16 -2.62 -18.12
CA ALA A 52 1.18 -1.60 -19.18
C ALA A 52 2.10 -1.97 -20.35
N GLU A 53 3.00 -2.91 -20.16
CA GLU A 53 3.88 -3.41 -21.22
C GLU A 53 3.12 -4.39 -22.10
#